data_fb7751ee497d0a5f000091972f805809
#
_entry.id   fb7751ee497d0a5f000091972f805809
#
_cell.length_a   1.000
_cell.length_b   1.000
_cell.length_c   1.000
_cell.angle_alpha   90.00
_cell.angle_beta   90.00
_cell.angle_gamma   90.00
#
_symmetry.space_group_name_H-M   'P 1'
#
loop_
_entity.id
_entity.type
_entity.pdbx_description
1 polymer ?
#
loop_
_entity_poly.entity_id
_entity_poly.type
_entity_poly.pdbx_seq_one_letter_code
_entity_poly.pdbx_strand_id
1 'polypeptide(L)'
;MMSSGNKNPEGLFGTVKVGFGAGLVAGCALFSSFLSIDQQINIPHGTFYKTIGIPMGVEGMGAVWIGLMMHMVVAALIGISFNVAASYWRTFRIVTIPKGILTGAVTGAIVFSLAFLPLHTMVMMPIMESELSSTDSILNILPEEKEALLELIAN
;
A
#
# COMPACT_ATOMS: atom_id res chain seq x y z
N MET A 1 -24.44 16.62 33.93
CA MET A 1 -23.99 17.78 33.13
C MET A 1 -22.67 17.40 32.46
N MET A 2 -22.72 17.03 31.20
CA MET A 2 -21.51 16.78 30.39
C MET A 2 -20.96 18.15 29.97
N SER A 3 -19.83 18.54 30.52
CA SER A 3 -19.08 19.70 30.07
C SER A 3 -18.69 19.48 28.62
N SER A 4 -19.29 20.22 27.71
CA SER A 4 -18.85 20.34 26.32
C SER A 4 -17.49 21.01 26.33
N GLY A 5 -16.43 20.20 26.43
CA GLY A 5 -15.06 20.66 26.34
C GLY A 5 -14.84 21.30 24.97
N ASN A 6 -14.79 22.63 24.95
CA ASN A 6 -14.35 23.44 23.83
C ASN A 6 -12.95 22.95 23.40
N LYS A 7 -12.88 22.04 22.43
CA LYS A 7 -11.61 21.55 21.87
C LYS A 7 -11.05 22.68 21.02
N ASN A 8 -10.02 23.33 21.52
CA ASN A 8 -9.29 24.36 20.79
C ASN A 8 -8.88 23.82 19.42
N PRO A 9 -9.16 24.56 18.31
CA PRO A 9 -8.78 24.16 16.96
C PRO A 9 -7.27 23.90 16.83
N GLU A 10 -6.44 24.53 17.64
CA GLU A 10 -5.00 24.28 17.73
C GLU A 10 -4.65 22.85 18.20
N GLY A 11 -5.45 22.26 19.07
CA GLY A 11 -5.27 20.88 19.53
C GLY A 11 -5.58 19.86 18.43
N LEU A 12 -6.60 20.11 17.61
CA LEU A 12 -6.95 19.23 16.48
C LEU A 12 -5.88 19.27 15.39
N PHE A 13 -5.39 20.46 15.06
CA PHE A 13 -4.35 20.64 14.06
C PHE A 13 -3.03 19.95 14.46
N GLY A 14 -2.67 20.04 15.73
CA GLY A 14 -1.54 19.30 16.29
C GLY A 14 -1.71 17.79 16.16
N THR A 15 -2.91 17.27 16.46
CA THR A 15 -3.27 15.85 16.32
C THR A 15 -3.13 15.37 14.87
N VAL A 16 -3.61 16.15 13.91
CA VAL A 16 -3.51 15.84 12.47
C VAL A 16 -2.05 15.82 12.01
N LYS A 17 -1.23 16.81 12.41
CA LYS A 17 0.20 16.83 12.05
C LYS A 17 0.95 15.62 12.57
N VAL A 18 0.73 15.24 13.83
CA VAL A 18 1.36 14.06 14.41
C VAL A 18 0.91 12.79 13.70
N GLY A 19 -0.38 12.66 13.41
CA GLY A 19 -0.94 11.53 12.67
C GLY A 19 -0.38 11.41 11.25
N PHE A 20 -0.26 12.53 10.56
CA PHE A 20 0.35 12.60 9.23
C PHE A 20 1.81 12.11 9.25
N GLY A 21 2.63 12.66 10.16
CA GLY A 21 4.03 12.25 10.29
C GLY A 21 4.17 10.77 10.67
N ALA A 22 3.39 10.27 11.63
CA ALA A 22 3.39 8.87 12.03
C ALA A 22 2.98 7.94 10.87
N GLY A 23 1.96 8.33 10.09
CA GLY A 23 1.52 7.60 8.90
C GLY A 23 2.62 7.50 7.85
N LEU A 24 3.31 8.60 7.55
CA LEU A 24 4.43 8.58 6.60
C LEU A 24 5.59 7.69 7.07
N VAL A 25 5.96 7.74 8.35
CA VAL A 25 7.01 6.87 8.91
C VAL A 25 6.61 5.40 8.78
N ALA A 26 5.37 5.05 9.10
CA ALA A 26 4.85 3.69 8.93
C ALA A 26 4.83 3.27 7.45
N GLY A 27 4.44 4.17 6.54
CA GLY A 27 4.48 3.95 5.09
C GLY A 27 5.90 3.67 4.58
N CYS A 28 6.90 4.43 5.04
CA CYS A 28 8.30 4.19 4.71
C CYS A 28 8.81 2.85 5.26
N ALA A 29 8.41 2.44 6.45
CA ALA A 29 8.77 1.15 7.03
C ALA A 29 8.20 -0.01 6.20
N LEU A 30 6.93 0.08 5.79
CA LEU A 30 6.30 -0.90 4.89
C LEU A 30 6.97 -0.91 3.51
N PHE A 31 7.31 0.25 2.95
CA PHE A 31 8.05 0.34 1.70
C PHE A 31 9.36 -0.46 1.77
N SER A 32 10.16 -0.25 2.80
CA SER A 32 11.41 -0.98 3.00
C SER A 32 11.18 -2.49 3.15
N SER A 33 10.10 -2.88 3.82
CA SER A 33 9.73 -4.29 4.00
C SER A 33 9.37 -4.95 2.66
N PHE A 34 8.57 -4.30 1.82
CA PHE A 34 8.21 -4.83 0.50
C PHE A 34 9.40 -4.92 -0.43
N LEU A 35 10.32 -3.95 -0.44
CA LEU A 35 11.56 -4.06 -1.20
C LEU A 35 12.41 -5.25 -0.74
N SER A 36 12.46 -5.51 0.56
CA SER A 36 13.18 -6.66 1.10
C SER A 36 12.53 -7.99 0.70
N ILE A 37 11.21 -8.05 0.64
CA ILE A 37 10.47 -9.21 0.15
C ILE A 37 10.74 -9.43 -1.33
N ASP A 38 10.61 -8.40 -2.17
CA ASP A 38 10.91 -8.47 -3.60
C ASP A 38 12.30 -9.07 -3.84
N GLN A 39 13.30 -8.63 -3.06
CA GLN A 39 14.67 -9.16 -3.14
C GLN A 39 14.76 -10.63 -2.73
N GLN A 40 14.07 -11.04 -1.65
CA GLN A 40 14.12 -12.43 -1.16
C GLN A 40 13.48 -13.43 -2.12
N ILE A 41 12.40 -13.04 -2.80
CA ILE A 41 11.71 -13.90 -3.78
C ILE A 41 12.19 -13.69 -5.22
N ASN A 42 13.26 -12.90 -5.40
CA ASN A 42 13.94 -12.66 -6.67
C ASN A 42 13.03 -12.09 -7.77
N ILE A 43 12.16 -11.15 -7.42
CA ILE A 43 11.33 -10.39 -8.37
C ILE A 43 11.85 -8.94 -8.49
N PRO A 44 11.51 -8.22 -9.57
CA PRO A 44 11.92 -6.83 -9.73
C PRO A 44 11.48 -5.94 -8.57
N HIS A 45 12.40 -5.09 -8.09
CA HIS A 45 12.11 -4.18 -6.99
C HIS A 45 10.94 -3.23 -7.32
N GLY A 46 10.03 -3.09 -6.37
CA GLY A 46 8.85 -2.24 -6.50
C GLY A 46 7.68 -2.90 -7.21
N THR A 47 7.71 -4.23 -7.43
CA THR A 47 6.61 -4.98 -8.05
C THR A 47 5.29 -4.74 -7.34
N PHE A 48 5.25 -4.74 -6.01
CA PHE A 48 4.05 -4.43 -5.25
C PHE A 48 3.47 -3.04 -5.62
N TYR A 49 4.31 -2.02 -5.71
CA TYR A 49 3.88 -0.66 -6.05
C TYR A 49 3.49 -0.54 -7.52
N LYS A 50 4.15 -1.28 -8.40
CA LYS A 50 3.77 -1.37 -9.81
C LYS A 50 2.33 -1.85 -9.96
N THR A 51 1.91 -2.87 -9.21
CA THR A 51 0.52 -3.37 -9.27
C THR A 51 -0.52 -2.37 -8.77
N ILE A 52 -0.14 -1.40 -7.93
CA ILE A 52 -1.00 -0.30 -7.52
C ILE A 52 -1.06 0.79 -8.62
N GLY A 53 0.04 1.02 -9.33
CA GLY A 53 0.14 2.08 -10.34
C GLY A 53 -0.46 1.72 -11.70
N ILE A 54 -0.45 0.46 -12.11
CA ILE A 54 -1.02 0.00 -13.40
C ILE A 54 -2.49 0.40 -13.56
N PRO A 55 -3.38 0.24 -12.58
CA PRO A 55 -4.77 0.68 -12.67
C PRO A 55 -4.96 2.17 -12.96
N MET A 56 -3.91 2.97 -12.73
CA MET A 56 -3.91 4.41 -13.05
C MET A 56 -3.54 4.70 -14.51
N GLY A 57 -3.38 3.67 -15.35
CA GLY A 57 -3.03 3.81 -16.76
C GLY A 57 -1.56 4.14 -17.01
N VAL A 58 -0.66 3.82 -16.08
CA VAL A 58 0.77 4.09 -16.19
C VAL A 58 1.54 2.78 -16.18
N GLU A 59 2.48 2.65 -17.11
CA GLU A 59 3.29 1.43 -17.28
C GLU A 59 4.74 1.62 -16.80
N GLY A 60 5.46 0.51 -16.71
CA GLY A 60 6.88 0.49 -16.42
C GLY A 60 7.24 1.09 -15.06
N MET A 61 8.35 1.82 -15.00
CA MET A 61 8.84 2.45 -13.76
C MET A 61 7.93 3.58 -13.28
N GLY A 62 7.16 4.21 -14.17
CA GLY A 62 6.16 5.23 -13.83
C GLY A 62 5.08 4.67 -12.90
N ALA A 63 4.62 3.44 -13.14
CA ALA A 63 3.64 2.75 -12.30
C ALA A 63 4.16 2.53 -10.87
N VAL A 64 5.46 2.21 -10.70
CA VAL A 64 6.08 2.06 -9.37
C VAL A 64 6.03 3.37 -8.59
N TRP A 65 6.38 4.49 -9.22
CA TRP A 65 6.36 5.78 -8.55
C TRP A 65 4.96 6.25 -8.18
N ILE A 66 3.99 6.07 -9.08
CA ILE A 66 2.60 6.42 -8.80
C ILE A 66 2.04 5.51 -7.69
N GLY A 67 2.30 4.21 -7.75
CA GLY A 67 1.89 3.28 -6.70
C GLY A 67 2.48 3.63 -5.34
N LEU A 68 3.77 4.00 -5.29
CA LEU A 68 4.41 4.47 -4.06
C LEU A 68 3.78 5.76 -3.54
N MET A 69 3.52 6.73 -4.41
CA MET A 69 2.84 7.98 -4.02
C MET A 69 1.45 7.71 -3.43
N MET A 70 0.66 6.86 -4.09
CA MET A 70 -0.66 6.46 -3.59
C MET A 70 -0.56 5.76 -2.23
N HIS A 71 0.40 4.86 -2.08
CA HIS A 71 0.66 4.18 -0.80
C HIS A 71 0.97 5.19 0.32
N MET A 72 1.83 6.17 0.06
CA MET A 72 2.19 7.20 1.05
C MET A 72 1.00 8.08 1.43
N VAL A 73 0.16 8.45 0.47
CA VAL A 73 -1.08 9.20 0.75
C VAL A 73 -2.02 8.40 1.63
N VAL A 74 -2.25 7.13 1.31
CA VAL A 74 -3.10 6.24 2.11
C VAL A 74 -2.53 6.03 3.51
N ALA A 75 -1.23 5.81 3.64
CA ALA A 75 -0.55 5.67 4.93
C ALA A 75 -0.71 6.93 5.80
N ALA A 76 -0.56 8.11 5.21
CA ALA A 76 -0.78 9.39 5.90
C ALA A 76 -2.24 9.55 6.37
N LEU A 77 -3.20 9.22 5.52
CA LEU A 77 -4.63 9.27 5.87
C LEU A 77 -4.99 8.31 7.00
N ILE A 78 -4.46 7.09 6.98
CA ILE A 78 -4.64 6.10 8.05
C ILE A 78 -4.03 6.64 9.36
N GLY A 79 -2.82 7.20 9.31
CA GLY A 79 -2.16 7.77 10.48
C GLY A 79 -2.93 8.96 11.08
N ILE A 80 -3.46 9.85 10.24
CA ILE A 80 -4.34 10.95 10.67
C ILE A 80 -5.59 10.39 11.33
N SER A 81 -6.29 9.49 10.67
CA SER A 81 -7.55 8.91 11.14
C SER A 81 -7.37 8.20 12.47
N PHE A 82 -6.30 7.41 12.61
CA PHE A 82 -5.96 6.73 13.86
C PHE A 82 -5.68 7.73 14.99
N ASN A 83 -4.87 8.76 14.73
CA ASN A 83 -4.50 9.73 15.76
C ASN A 83 -5.67 10.60 16.19
N VAL A 84 -6.54 10.95 15.25
CA VAL A 84 -7.82 11.63 15.55
C VAL A 84 -8.71 10.71 16.40
N ALA A 85 -8.92 9.46 16.01
CA ALA A 85 -9.68 8.49 16.79
C ALA A 85 -9.12 8.31 18.21
N ALA A 86 -7.79 8.20 18.35
CA ALA A 86 -7.12 8.11 19.66
C ALA A 86 -7.30 9.36 20.52
N SER A 87 -7.50 10.53 19.90
CA SER A 87 -7.79 11.77 20.64
C SER A 87 -9.22 11.82 21.21
N TYR A 88 -10.16 11.14 20.55
CA TYR A 88 -11.57 11.09 20.98
C TYR A 88 -11.86 9.95 21.95
N TRP A 89 -11.24 8.77 21.74
CA TRP A 89 -11.51 7.56 22.54
C TRP A 89 -10.32 7.17 23.39
N ARG A 90 -10.52 7.18 24.72
CA ARG A 90 -9.49 6.77 25.69
C ARG A 90 -8.95 5.35 25.44
N THR A 91 -9.76 4.49 24.83
CA THR A 91 -9.40 3.11 24.51
C THR A 91 -8.21 3.04 23.55
N PHE A 92 -8.16 3.93 22.53
CA PHE A 92 -7.08 3.99 21.55
C PHE A 92 -5.86 4.81 22.02
N ARG A 93 -5.96 5.46 23.19
CA ARG A 93 -4.86 6.26 23.71
C ARG A 93 -3.70 5.38 24.14
N ILE A 94 -2.59 5.49 23.43
CA ILE A 94 -1.37 4.74 23.67
C ILE A 94 -0.67 5.36 24.88
N VAL A 95 -0.63 4.63 26.00
CA VAL A 95 0.04 5.06 27.25
C VAL A 95 1.19 4.11 27.63
N THR A 96 1.26 2.93 27.00
CA THR A 96 2.30 1.92 27.24
C THR A 96 2.66 1.23 25.94
N ILE A 97 3.89 0.72 25.81
CA ILE A 97 4.38 0.00 24.61
C ILE A 97 3.51 -1.22 24.27
N PRO A 98 3.15 -2.13 25.22
CA PRO A 98 2.30 -3.28 24.90
C PRO A 98 0.93 -2.88 24.36
N LYS A 99 0.33 -1.82 24.92
CA LYS A 99 -0.93 -1.28 24.41
C LYS A 99 -0.78 -0.71 23.00
N GLY A 100 0.33 -0.06 22.71
CA GLY A 100 0.65 0.45 21.36
C GLY A 100 0.74 -0.66 20.35
N ILE A 101 1.46 -1.74 20.66
CA ILE A 101 1.58 -2.92 19.78
C ILE A 101 0.21 -3.55 19.53
N LEU A 102 -0.57 -3.80 20.59
CA LEU A 102 -1.90 -4.40 20.44
C LEU A 102 -2.85 -3.52 19.61
N THR A 103 -2.89 -2.22 19.90
CA THR A 103 -3.75 -1.27 19.19
C THR A 103 -3.32 -1.15 17.71
N GLY A 104 -2.02 -1.14 17.45
CA GLY A 104 -1.46 -1.14 16.10
C GLY A 104 -1.81 -2.41 15.34
N ALA A 105 -1.66 -3.58 15.96
CA ALA A 105 -2.02 -4.87 15.35
C ALA A 105 -3.52 -4.96 15.00
N VAL A 106 -4.40 -4.56 15.93
CA VAL A 106 -5.85 -4.53 15.69
C VAL A 106 -6.20 -3.56 14.55
N THR A 107 -5.64 -2.35 14.57
CA THR A 107 -5.86 -1.36 13.50
C THR A 107 -5.34 -1.86 12.17
N GLY A 108 -4.15 -2.47 12.14
CA GLY A 108 -3.58 -3.08 10.94
C GLY A 108 -4.46 -4.19 10.37
N ALA A 109 -4.98 -5.07 11.24
CA ALA A 109 -5.91 -6.13 10.83
C ALA A 109 -7.21 -5.58 10.24
N ILE A 110 -7.78 -4.52 10.84
CA ILE A 110 -8.98 -3.85 10.33
C ILE A 110 -8.71 -3.23 8.95
N VAL A 111 -7.63 -2.48 8.81
CA VAL A 111 -7.25 -1.84 7.53
C VAL A 111 -6.98 -2.89 6.47
N PHE A 112 -6.27 -3.97 6.81
CA PHE A 112 -6.00 -5.07 5.90
C PHE A 112 -7.32 -5.71 5.41
N SER A 113 -8.23 -6.05 6.32
CA SER A 113 -9.47 -6.75 5.98
C SER A 113 -10.47 -5.87 5.23
N LEU A 114 -10.60 -4.59 5.60
CA LEU A 114 -11.63 -3.71 5.04
C LEU A 114 -11.17 -2.91 3.83
N ALA A 115 -9.87 -2.63 3.70
CA ALA A 115 -9.33 -1.85 2.60
C ALA A 115 -8.49 -2.71 1.64
N PHE A 116 -7.48 -3.43 2.16
CA PHE A 116 -6.55 -4.14 1.31
C PHE A 116 -7.17 -5.35 0.63
N LEU A 117 -7.87 -6.22 1.36
CA LEU A 117 -8.49 -7.41 0.77
C LEU A 117 -9.49 -7.09 -0.35
N PRO A 118 -10.47 -6.18 -0.17
CA PRO A 118 -11.37 -5.80 -1.26
C PRO A 118 -10.64 -5.17 -2.46
N LEU A 119 -9.68 -4.31 -2.20
CA LEU A 119 -8.88 -3.69 -3.26
C LEU A 119 -8.09 -4.74 -4.04
N HIS A 120 -7.47 -5.68 -3.35
CA HIS A 120 -6.70 -6.76 -3.97
C HIS A 120 -7.58 -7.67 -4.82
N THR A 121 -8.69 -8.16 -4.27
CA THR A 121 -9.55 -9.13 -4.96
C THR A 121 -10.42 -8.53 -6.06
N MET A 122 -10.90 -7.29 -5.88
CA MET A 122 -11.84 -6.67 -6.82
C MET A 122 -11.17 -5.80 -7.89
N VAL A 123 -9.96 -5.31 -7.62
CA VAL A 123 -9.26 -4.38 -8.53
C VAL A 123 -7.95 -4.97 -9.03
N MET A 124 -7.07 -5.42 -8.13
CA MET A 124 -5.73 -5.84 -8.55
C MET A 124 -5.73 -7.20 -9.27
N MET A 125 -6.46 -8.19 -8.74
CA MET A 125 -6.52 -9.52 -9.35
C MET A 125 -7.07 -9.51 -10.78
N PRO A 126 -8.23 -8.90 -11.09
CA PRO A 126 -8.77 -8.86 -12.46
C PRO A 126 -7.82 -8.17 -13.45
N ILE A 127 -7.12 -7.12 -13.01
CA ILE A 127 -6.16 -6.42 -13.86
C ILE A 127 -4.94 -7.29 -14.15
N MET A 128 -4.40 -7.97 -13.15
CA MET A 128 -3.29 -8.89 -13.34
C MET A 128 -3.66 -10.06 -14.26
N GLU A 129 -4.87 -10.61 -14.13
CA GLU A 129 -5.36 -11.67 -15.00
C GLU A 129 -5.52 -11.19 -16.45
N SER A 130 -6.03 -9.97 -16.67
CA SER A 130 -6.15 -9.38 -18.01
C SER A 130 -4.79 -9.13 -18.66
N GLU A 131 -3.82 -8.67 -17.92
CA GLU A 131 -2.44 -8.47 -18.40
C GLU A 131 -1.76 -9.78 -18.75
N LEU A 132 -1.90 -10.81 -17.90
CA LEU A 132 -1.36 -12.14 -18.17
C LEU A 132 -1.99 -12.77 -19.42
N SER A 133 -3.32 -12.68 -19.57
CA SER A 133 -4.03 -13.23 -20.73
C SER A 133 -3.67 -12.50 -22.01
N SER A 134 -3.42 -11.20 -21.99
CA SER A 134 -2.96 -10.43 -23.13
C SER A 134 -1.54 -10.83 -23.53
N THR A 135 -0.66 -11.07 -22.58
CA THR A 135 0.72 -11.51 -22.82
C THR A 135 0.74 -12.92 -23.42
N ASP A 136 -0.06 -13.84 -22.90
CA ASP A 136 -0.20 -15.20 -23.46
C ASP A 136 -0.77 -15.19 -24.89
N SER A 137 -1.69 -14.28 -25.20
CA SER A 137 -2.22 -14.11 -26.54
C SER A 137 -1.16 -13.62 -27.52
N ILE A 138 -0.29 -12.69 -27.11
CA ILE A 138 0.83 -12.21 -27.93
C ILE A 138 1.86 -13.32 -28.15
N LEU A 139 2.17 -14.10 -27.13
CA LEU A 139 3.09 -15.25 -27.23
C LEU A 139 2.55 -16.36 -28.13
N ASN A 140 1.23 -16.53 -28.22
CA ASN A 140 0.59 -17.51 -29.09
C ASN A 140 0.43 -17.03 -30.55
N ILE A 141 0.51 -15.72 -30.81
CA ILE A 141 0.40 -15.15 -32.16
C ILE A 141 1.75 -15.18 -32.93
N LEU A 142 2.87 -15.37 -32.23
CA LEU A 142 4.23 -15.36 -32.82
C LEU A 142 4.99 -16.69 -32.62
N PRO A 143 4.47 -17.85 -33.07
CA PRO A 143 5.20 -19.12 -32.93
C PRO A 143 6.51 -19.15 -33.75
N GLU A 144 6.55 -18.51 -34.92
CA GLU A 144 7.74 -18.49 -35.81
C GLU A 144 8.86 -17.59 -35.27
N GLU A 145 8.53 -16.43 -34.65
CA GLU A 145 9.54 -15.55 -34.06
C GLU A 145 10.16 -16.17 -32.80
N LYS A 146 9.42 -17.01 -32.08
CA LYS A 146 9.94 -17.70 -30.89
C LYS A 146 11.01 -18.73 -31.26
N GLU A 147 10.83 -19.48 -32.34
CA GLU A 147 11.85 -20.41 -32.84
C GLU A 147 13.09 -19.66 -33.33
N ALA A 148 12.91 -18.56 -34.06
CA ALA A 148 14.02 -17.72 -34.53
C ALA A 148 14.81 -17.08 -33.37
N LEU A 149 14.13 -16.65 -32.30
CA LEU A 149 14.78 -16.13 -31.08
C LEU A 149 15.50 -17.22 -30.30
N LEU A 150 14.95 -18.42 -30.23
CA LEU A 150 15.61 -19.58 -29.58
C LEU A 150 16.84 -20.04 -30.35
N GLU A 151 16.82 -20.04 -31.70
CA GLU A 151 18.01 -20.32 -32.52
C GLU A 151 19.10 -19.26 -32.36
N LEU A 152 18.72 -17.97 -32.23
CA LEU A 152 19.67 -16.86 -32.03
C LEU A 152 20.37 -16.94 -30.67
N ILE A 153 19.72 -17.48 -29.64
CA ILE A 153 20.25 -17.62 -28.28
C ILE A 153 21.09 -18.91 -28.15
N ALA A 154 20.85 -19.90 -29.01
CA ALA A 154 21.54 -21.19 -28.98
C ALA A 154 22.86 -21.21 -29.78
N ASN A 155 23.18 -20.17 -30.57
CA ASN A 155 24.43 -19.98 -31.31
C ASN A 155 25.29 -18.88 -30.68
#